data_9dc53d7a9ea5028cdef3877578d08f0e
#
_entry.id   9dc53d7a9ea5028cdef3877578d08f0e
#
_cell.length_a   1.000
_cell.length_b   1.000
_cell.length_c   1.000
_cell.angle_alpha   90.00
_cell.angle_beta   90.00
_cell.angle_gamma   90.00
#
_symmetry.space_group_name_H-M   'P 1'
#
loop_
_entity.id
_entity.type
_entity.pdbx_description
1 polymer ?
#
loop_
_entity_poly.entity_id
_entity_poly.type
_entity_poly.pdbx_seq_one_letter_code
_entity_poly.pdbx_strand_id
1 'polypeptide(L)'
;MLGFLLKICIIFLMSCESINKNLNKKIKAAIFDLDGTLIDTQKLYDEANQLIINKYGNGKPYDSELKLKIHGSSPIFGNRYLLKHFEINLSFEEFMKLKDDYIKDKIATCKEMEGASKLIKNLRNKYQYKMAIATSSFKSSAETKLANHKEWVESYFDAIITGEDKRIKNGKPSPDIFILAAKSIGMRPEECIIFEDAVNGVQAGLNSGAGIVIGLPEDELTKKAMENLPYDKNKTKLYILNSLLDFDYSIIED
;
A
#
# COMPACT_ATOMS: atom_id res chain seq x y z
N MET A 1 -11.61 47.89 -27.41
CA MET A 1 -11.34 47.80 -25.96
C MET A 1 -12.26 46.81 -25.24
N LEU A 2 -13.56 46.83 -25.47
CA LEU A 2 -14.54 45.98 -24.78
C LEU A 2 -14.31 44.44 -25.01
N GLY A 3 -13.96 44.04 -26.23
CA GLY A 3 -13.72 42.66 -26.58
C GLY A 3 -12.43 42.02 -26.00
N PHE A 4 -11.45 42.86 -25.65
CA PHE A 4 -10.21 42.42 -25.02
C PHE A 4 -10.39 42.17 -23.51
N LEU A 5 -11.16 43.04 -22.85
CA LEU A 5 -11.54 42.89 -21.45
C LEU A 5 -12.43 41.65 -21.23
N LEU A 6 -13.35 41.37 -22.16
CA LEU A 6 -14.21 40.18 -22.11
C LEU A 6 -13.41 38.86 -22.24
N LYS A 7 -12.38 38.83 -23.12
CA LYS A 7 -11.48 37.65 -23.25
C LYS A 7 -10.64 37.43 -22.01
N ILE A 8 -10.14 38.48 -21.37
CA ILE A 8 -9.37 38.38 -20.11
C ILE A 8 -10.27 37.85 -18.97
N CYS A 9 -11.53 38.38 -18.87
CA CYS A 9 -12.50 37.87 -17.88
C CYS A 9 -12.85 36.39 -18.09
N ILE A 10 -13.02 35.95 -19.34
CA ILE A 10 -13.31 34.52 -19.66
C ILE A 10 -12.12 33.63 -19.31
N ILE A 11 -10.90 34.08 -19.62
CA ILE A 11 -9.67 33.30 -19.26
C ILE A 11 -9.51 33.26 -17.74
N PHE A 12 -9.80 34.32 -17.02
CA PHE A 12 -9.72 34.37 -15.55
C PHE A 12 -10.83 33.52 -14.90
N LEU A 13 -12.05 33.51 -15.44
CA LEU A 13 -13.14 32.66 -15.00
C LEU A 13 -12.84 31.18 -15.29
N MET A 14 -12.31 30.86 -16.47
CA MET A 14 -11.89 29.47 -16.81
C MET A 14 -10.70 28.99 -15.96
N SER A 15 -9.77 29.88 -15.61
CA SER A 15 -8.69 29.55 -14.67
C SER A 15 -9.21 29.41 -13.22
N CYS A 16 -10.16 30.25 -12.78
CA CYS A 16 -10.84 30.09 -11.48
C CYS A 16 -11.69 28.80 -11.41
N GLU A 17 -12.40 28.43 -12.50
CA GLU A 17 -13.15 27.18 -12.55
C GLU A 17 -12.23 25.94 -12.61
N SER A 18 -11.08 26.04 -13.29
CA SER A 18 -10.08 24.96 -13.29
C SER A 18 -9.36 24.84 -11.93
N ILE A 19 -9.14 25.94 -11.23
CA ILE A 19 -8.60 25.96 -9.86
C ILE A 19 -9.65 25.42 -8.87
N ASN A 20 -10.92 25.79 -8.98
CA ASN A 20 -12.00 25.25 -8.15
C ASN A 20 -12.34 23.77 -8.45
N LYS A 21 -12.18 23.31 -9.70
CA LYS A 21 -12.32 21.86 -10.02
C LYS A 21 -11.23 20.98 -9.41
N ASN A 22 -10.08 21.54 -9.04
CA ASN A 22 -9.03 20.82 -8.34
C ASN A 22 -9.24 20.74 -6.81
N LEU A 23 -10.19 21.48 -6.24
CA LEU A 23 -10.41 21.60 -4.79
C LEU A 23 -11.51 20.66 -4.23
N ASN A 24 -12.30 20.00 -5.09
CA ASN A 24 -13.34 19.06 -4.64
C ASN A 24 -13.20 17.69 -5.31
N LYS A 25 -12.05 17.04 -5.15
CA LYS A 25 -11.90 15.61 -5.50
C LYS A 25 -12.52 14.79 -4.37
N LYS A 26 -13.81 14.52 -4.46
CA LYS A 26 -14.48 13.66 -3.48
C LYS A 26 -13.88 12.24 -3.54
N ILE A 27 -13.34 11.79 -2.42
CA ILE A 27 -12.90 10.41 -2.26
C ILE A 27 -14.14 9.49 -2.27
N LYS A 28 -14.10 8.40 -3.03
CA LYS A 28 -15.22 7.47 -3.23
C LYS A 28 -14.81 6.01 -3.09
N ALA A 29 -13.52 5.76 -2.97
CA ALA A 29 -12.99 4.41 -2.90
C ALA A 29 -11.79 4.34 -1.97
N ALA A 30 -11.55 3.14 -1.43
CA ALA A 30 -10.39 2.84 -0.61
C ALA A 30 -9.62 1.65 -1.18
N ILE A 31 -8.29 1.77 -1.21
CA ILE A 31 -7.39 0.70 -1.64
C ILE A 31 -6.44 0.42 -0.49
N PHE A 32 -6.31 -0.85 -0.13
CA PHE A 32 -5.50 -1.27 0.99
C PHE A 32 -4.36 -2.17 0.51
N ASP A 33 -3.15 -1.95 1.02
CA ASP A 33 -2.19 -3.03 1.06
C ASP A 33 -2.68 -4.14 2.00
N LEU A 34 -2.04 -5.30 1.96
CA LEU A 34 -2.44 -6.46 2.76
C LEU A 34 -1.51 -6.67 3.95
N ASP A 35 -0.23 -6.86 3.67
CA ASP A 35 0.78 -7.29 4.65
C ASP A 35 1.24 -6.11 5.51
N GLY A 36 0.99 -6.13 6.82
CA GLY A 36 1.30 -5.01 7.71
C GLY A 36 0.23 -3.89 7.71
N THR A 37 -0.68 -3.88 6.74
CA THR A 37 -1.78 -2.91 6.64
C THR A 37 -3.13 -3.48 7.08
N LEU A 38 -3.53 -4.63 6.53
CA LEU A 38 -4.77 -5.32 6.92
C LEU A 38 -4.52 -6.52 7.81
N ILE A 39 -3.43 -7.26 7.58
CA ILE A 39 -3.06 -8.49 8.30
C ILE A 39 -1.66 -8.32 8.90
N ASP A 40 -1.52 -8.65 10.18
CA ASP A 40 -0.24 -8.59 10.93
C ASP A 40 0.68 -9.75 10.54
N THR A 41 1.31 -9.63 9.37
CA THR A 41 2.22 -10.64 8.82
C THR A 41 3.69 -10.24 8.90
N GLN A 42 3.99 -8.96 9.15
CA GLN A 42 5.36 -8.43 9.03
C GLN A 42 6.34 -9.11 9.96
N LYS A 43 5.97 -9.29 11.24
CA LYS A 43 6.81 -9.99 12.23
C LYS A 43 7.14 -11.40 11.79
N LEU A 44 6.17 -12.14 11.24
CA LEU A 44 6.36 -13.51 10.79
C LEU A 44 7.37 -13.58 9.63
N TYR A 45 7.30 -12.66 8.68
CA TYR A 45 8.28 -12.57 7.60
C TYR A 45 9.66 -12.18 8.09
N ASP A 46 9.75 -11.25 9.03
CA ASP A 46 11.02 -10.83 9.64
C ASP A 46 11.68 -11.96 10.42
N GLU A 47 10.91 -12.73 11.20
CA GLU A 47 11.39 -13.93 11.90
C GLU A 47 11.93 -14.97 10.92
N ALA A 48 11.20 -15.26 9.84
CA ALA A 48 11.63 -16.20 8.82
C ALA A 48 12.94 -15.74 8.14
N ASN A 49 13.03 -14.47 7.78
CA ASN A 49 14.24 -13.90 7.20
C ASN A 49 15.42 -13.99 8.18
N GLN A 50 15.22 -13.59 9.44
CA GLN A 50 16.27 -13.61 10.47
C GLN A 50 16.81 -15.03 10.72
N LEU A 51 15.93 -16.04 10.75
CA LEU A 51 16.35 -17.44 10.93
C LEU A 51 17.24 -17.93 9.78
N ILE A 52 16.86 -17.60 8.53
CA ILE A 52 17.64 -17.98 7.35
C ILE A 52 18.97 -17.23 7.35
N ILE A 53 18.97 -15.94 7.64
CA ILE A 53 20.17 -15.10 7.69
C ILE A 53 21.13 -15.60 8.79
N ASN A 54 20.63 -15.94 9.98
CA ASN A 54 21.46 -16.47 11.06
C ASN A 54 22.13 -17.80 10.69
N LYS A 55 21.45 -18.64 9.90
CA LYS A 55 21.96 -19.95 9.53
C LYS A 55 22.91 -19.93 8.32
N TYR A 56 22.63 -19.08 7.35
CA TYR A 56 23.30 -19.13 6.04
C TYR A 56 24.02 -17.83 5.66
N GLY A 57 23.81 -16.75 6.42
CA GLY A 57 24.34 -15.44 6.10
C GLY A 57 25.75 -15.20 6.64
N ASN A 58 26.29 -14.02 6.32
CA ASN A 58 27.65 -13.59 6.61
C ASN A 58 27.83 -12.85 7.95
N GLY A 59 26.85 -12.92 8.86
CA GLY A 59 26.91 -12.28 10.18
C GLY A 59 26.58 -10.78 10.20
N LYS A 60 26.22 -10.17 9.08
CA LYS A 60 25.72 -8.78 9.06
C LYS A 60 24.35 -8.70 9.75
N PRO A 61 24.00 -7.56 10.36
CA PRO A 61 22.69 -7.38 11.02
C PRO A 61 21.56 -7.30 9.99
N TYR A 62 20.41 -7.87 10.34
CA TYR A 62 19.14 -7.64 9.66
C TYR A 62 18.41 -6.50 10.39
N ASP A 63 18.80 -5.27 10.10
CA ASP A 63 18.39 -4.06 10.81
C ASP A 63 17.22 -3.32 10.12
N SER A 64 16.72 -2.28 10.80
CA SER A 64 15.61 -1.46 10.29
C SER A 64 15.95 -0.72 9.00
N GLU A 65 17.21 -0.31 8.77
CA GLU A 65 17.60 0.35 7.52
C GLU A 65 17.49 -0.60 6.32
N LEU A 66 17.85 -1.86 6.52
CA LEU A 66 17.72 -2.89 5.49
C LEU A 66 16.23 -3.21 5.25
N LYS A 67 15.44 -3.30 6.31
CA LYS A 67 14.00 -3.53 6.22
C LYS A 67 13.31 -2.45 5.40
N LEU A 68 13.63 -1.17 5.59
CA LEU A 68 13.11 -0.06 4.79
C LEU A 68 13.30 -0.26 3.28
N LYS A 69 14.37 -0.92 2.86
CA LYS A 69 14.67 -1.14 1.44
C LYS A 69 13.82 -2.24 0.82
N ILE A 70 13.39 -3.22 1.60
CA ILE A 70 12.74 -4.43 1.07
C ILE A 70 11.25 -4.52 1.41
N HIS A 71 10.78 -3.91 2.51
CA HIS A 71 9.37 -3.93 2.88
C HIS A 71 8.51 -3.26 1.79
N GLY A 72 7.34 -3.83 1.52
CA GLY A 72 6.43 -3.36 0.48
C GLY A 72 6.87 -3.65 -0.95
N SER A 73 8.11 -4.13 -1.17
CA SER A 73 8.60 -4.51 -2.50
C SER A 73 8.05 -5.88 -2.94
N SER A 74 8.29 -6.26 -4.21
CA SER A 74 7.93 -7.60 -4.67
C SER A 74 8.76 -8.67 -3.94
N PRO A 75 8.20 -9.87 -3.65
CA PRO A 75 8.93 -10.97 -3.01
C PRO A 75 10.19 -11.36 -3.79
N ILE A 76 10.16 -11.25 -5.12
CA ILE A 76 11.33 -11.55 -5.97
C ILE A 76 12.46 -10.56 -5.68
N PHE A 77 12.16 -9.27 -5.64
CA PHE A 77 13.15 -8.23 -5.36
C PHE A 77 13.71 -8.36 -3.94
N GLY A 78 12.84 -8.41 -2.93
CA GLY A 78 13.24 -8.46 -1.52
C GLY A 78 14.10 -9.68 -1.21
N ASN A 79 13.67 -10.88 -1.63
CA ASN A 79 14.42 -12.11 -1.33
C ASN A 79 15.75 -12.20 -2.10
N ARG A 80 15.81 -11.75 -3.36
CA ARG A 80 17.09 -11.65 -4.10
C ARG A 80 18.04 -10.63 -3.47
N TYR A 81 17.50 -9.53 -2.94
CA TYR A 81 18.31 -8.55 -2.22
C TYR A 81 18.93 -9.17 -0.97
N LEU A 82 18.14 -9.93 -0.16
CA LEU A 82 18.63 -10.63 1.03
C LEU A 82 19.72 -11.66 0.70
N LEU A 83 19.50 -12.50 -0.31
CA LEU A 83 20.49 -13.47 -0.79
C LEU A 83 21.83 -12.80 -1.10
N LYS A 84 21.81 -11.70 -1.85
CA LYS A 84 23.00 -10.96 -2.25
C LYS A 84 23.66 -10.24 -1.07
N HIS A 85 22.88 -9.52 -0.25
CA HIS A 85 23.39 -8.69 0.84
C HIS A 85 24.08 -9.52 1.92
N PHE A 86 23.49 -10.68 2.26
CA PHE A 86 24.01 -11.59 3.28
C PHE A 86 24.92 -12.67 2.71
N GLU A 87 25.24 -12.62 1.41
CA GLU A 87 26.11 -13.60 0.74
C GLU A 87 25.65 -15.05 0.95
N ILE A 88 24.31 -15.24 0.97
CA ILE A 88 23.70 -16.54 1.23
C ILE A 88 23.89 -17.44 -0.01
N ASN A 89 24.59 -18.55 0.14
CA ASN A 89 24.83 -19.52 -0.91
C ASN A 89 23.68 -20.54 -1.03
N LEU A 90 22.50 -20.02 -1.38
CA LEU A 90 21.30 -20.78 -1.72
C LEU A 90 20.75 -20.28 -3.05
N SER A 91 20.10 -21.14 -3.82
CA SER A 91 19.27 -20.70 -4.93
C SER A 91 18.07 -19.88 -4.42
N PHE A 92 17.47 -19.11 -5.30
CA PHE A 92 16.25 -18.36 -4.96
C PHE A 92 15.13 -19.31 -4.52
N GLU A 93 14.98 -20.43 -5.20
CA GLU A 93 13.97 -21.45 -4.94
C GLU A 93 14.18 -22.13 -3.57
N GLU A 94 15.43 -22.41 -3.21
CA GLU A 94 15.77 -22.97 -1.88
C GLU A 94 15.47 -21.95 -0.76
N PHE A 95 15.84 -20.69 -0.97
CA PHE A 95 15.53 -19.61 -0.02
C PHE A 95 14.02 -19.48 0.19
N MET A 96 13.26 -19.41 -0.90
CA MET A 96 11.79 -19.31 -0.86
C MET A 96 11.19 -20.52 -0.14
N LYS A 97 11.65 -21.73 -0.46
CA LYS A 97 11.16 -22.94 0.18
C LYS A 97 11.40 -22.93 1.69
N LEU A 98 12.59 -22.57 2.16
CA LEU A 98 12.89 -22.47 3.59
C LEU A 98 11.96 -21.44 4.28
N LYS A 99 11.73 -20.32 3.65
CA LYS A 99 10.83 -19.29 4.14
C LYS A 99 9.39 -19.76 4.20
N ASP A 100 8.90 -20.38 3.14
CA ASP A 100 7.54 -20.93 3.07
C ASP A 100 7.35 -22.07 4.08
N ASP A 101 8.32 -22.94 4.26
CA ASP A 101 8.27 -24.01 5.27
C ASP A 101 8.18 -23.46 6.70
N TYR A 102 8.77 -22.29 6.97
CA TYR A 102 8.67 -21.64 8.29
C TYR A 102 7.31 -20.98 8.51
N ILE A 103 6.76 -20.32 7.47
CA ILE A 103 5.55 -19.50 7.62
C ILE A 103 4.24 -20.28 7.41
N LYS A 104 4.24 -21.39 6.67
CA LYS A 104 3.05 -22.10 6.15
C LYS A 104 1.96 -22.38 7.20
N ASP A 105 2.35 -22.83 8.39
CA ASP A 105 1.41 -23.20 9.46
C ASP A 105 0.99 -21.99 10.32
N LYS A 106 1.73 -20.88 10.22
CA LYS A 106 1.54 -19.68 11.01
C LYS A 106 0.77 -18.59 10.26
N ILE A 107 1.00 -18.50 8.94
CA ILE A 107 0.49 -17.40 8.13
C ILE A 107 -1.04 -17.34 8.08
N ALA A 108 -1.70 -18.50 8.07
CA ALA A 108 -3.16 -18.57 8.09
C ALA A 108 -3.75 -18.14 9.44
N THR A 109 -2.93 -18.07 10.51
CA THR A 109 -3.37 -17.68 11.86
C THR A 109 -3.01 -16.23 12.19
N CYS A 110 -2.39 -15.49 11.27
CA CYS A 110 -2.12 -14.07 11.44
C CYS A 110 -3.42 -13.30 11.66
N LYS A 111 -3.39 -12.40 12.64
CA LYS A 111 -4.55 -11.58 13.00
C LYS A 111 -4.69 -10.39 12.05
N GLU A 112 -5.87 -9.81 12.01
CA GLU A 112 -6.04 -8.51 11.40
C GLU A 112 -5.28 -7.43 12.16
N MET A 113 -4.84 -6.40 11.44
CA MET A 113 -4.31 -5.19 12.06
C MET A 113 -5.38 -4.50 12.89
N GLU A 114 -4.98 -3.94 14.02
CA GLU A 114 -5.92 -3.31 14.94
C GLU A 114 -6.71 -2.19 14.25
N GLY A 115 -8.03 -2.28 14.29
CA GLY A 115 -8.93 -1.33 13.64
C GLY A 115 -9.31 -1.66 12.19
N ALA A 116 -8.68 -2.65 11.53
CA ALA A 116 -8.93 -2.96 10.12
C ALA A 116 -10.40 -3.27 9.84
N SER A 117 -11.00 -4.24 10.53
CA SER A 117 -12.43 -4.58 10.37
C SER A 117 -13.36 -3.40 10.62
N LYS A 118 -13.07 -2.58 11.63
CA LYS A 118 -13.89 -1.40 11.95
C LYS A 118 -13.85 -0.37 10.83
N LEU A 119 -12.66 -0.09 10.31
CA LEU A 119 -12.45 0.87 9.22
C LEU A 119 -13.14 0.39 7.95
N ILE A 120 -12.90 -0.86 7.53
CA ILE A 120 -13.50 -1.48 6.35
C ILE A 120 -15.03 -1.40 6.41
N LYS A 121 -15.63 -1.84 7.52
CA LYS A 121 -17.09 -1.81 7.73
C LYS A 121 -17.65 -0.40 7.62
N ASN A 122 -16.99 0.58 8.23
CA ASN A 122 -17.43 1.99 8.17
C ASN A 122 -17.33 2.56 6.75
N LEU A 123 -16.22 2.34 6.06
CA LEU A 123 -16.04 2.83 4.67
C LEU A 123 -17.08 2.21 3.73
N ARG A 124 -17.39 0.93 3.89
CA ARG A 124 -18.41 0.26 3.06
C ARG A 124 -19.82 0.67 3.42
N ASN A 125 -20.20 0.59 4.69
CA ASN A 125 -21.60 0.70 5.10
C ASN A 125 -22.05 2.15 5.26
N LYS A 126 -21.22 3.01 5.85
CA LYS A 126 -21.56 4.44 6.07
C LYS A 126 -21.24 5.28 4.84
N TYR A 127 -20.04 5.09 4.24
CA TYR A 127 -19.57 5.95 3.14
C TYR A 127 -19.82 5.35 1.75
N GLN A 128 -20.29 4.09 1.66
CA GLN A 128 -20.60 3.41 0.39
C GLN A 128 -19.40 3.31 -0.56
N TYR A 129 -18.20 3.21 -0.02
CA TYR A 129 -16.97 3.17 -0.82
C TYR A 129 -16.83 1.86 -1.58
N LYS A 130 -16.34 1.95 -2.81
CA LYS A 130 -15.74 0.82 -3.51
C LYS A 130 -14.39 0.52 -2.89
N MET A 131 -14.04 -0.78 -2.75
CA MET A 131 -12.80 -1.15 -2.08
C MET A 131 -12.02 -2.22 -2.82
N ALA A 132 -10.68 -2.09 -2.81
CA ALA A 132 -9.78 -3.09 -3.35
C ALA A 132 -8.63 -3.38 -2.40
N ILE A 133 -8.10 -4.61 -2.49
CA ILE A 133 -6.80 -4.98 -1.91
C ILE A 133 -5.77 -4.92 -3.05
N ALA A 134 -4.59 -4.35 -2.77
CA ALA A 134 -3.48 -4.20 -3.71
C ALA A 134 -2.16 -4.63 -3.04
N THR A 135 -1.83 -5.92 -3.11
CA THR A 135 -0.67 -6.52 -2.43
C THR A 135 0.44 -6.93 -3.37
N SER A 136 1.70 -6.72 -2.97
CA SER A 136 2.88 -7.25 -3.66
C SER A 136 3.00 -8.78 -3.55
N SER A 137 2.26 -9.42 -2.67
CA SER A 137 2.27 -10.87 -2.46
C SER A 137 1.81 -11.66 -3.69
N PHE A 138 2.30 -12.90 -3.82
CA PHE A 138 1.75 -13.84 -4.80
C PHE A 138 0.31 -14.20 -4.43
N LYS A 139 -0.46 -14.60 -5.45
CA LYS A 139 -1.88 -14.94 -5.29
C LYS A 139 -2.11 -16.01 -4.24
N SER A 140 -1.38 -17.11 -4.31
CA SER A 140 -1.49 -18.21 -3.34
C SER A 140 -1.22 -17.78 -1.90
N SER A 141 -0.23 -16.91 -1.69
CA SER A 141 0.08 -16.35 -0.37
C SER A 141 -1.02 -15.42 0.13
N ALA A 142 -1.55 -14.54 -0.74
CA ALA A 142 -2.66 -13.67 -0.39
C ALA A 142 -3.92 -14.46 -0.03
N GLU A 143 -4.27 -15.50 -0.80
CA GLU A 143 -5.40 -16.38 -0.52
C GLU A 143 -5.26 -17.09 0.85
N THR A 144 -4.06 -17.55 1.20
CA THR A 144 -3.79 -18.18 2.50
C THR A 144 -3.98 -17.20 3.66
N LYS A 145 -3.46 -15.98 3.54
CA LYS A 145 -3.62 -14.92 4.55
C LYS A 145 -5.08 -14.54 4.76
N LEU A 146 -5.83 -14.47 3.68
CA LEU A 146 -7.23 -14.07 3.68
C LEU A 146 -8.19 -15.22 4.02
N ALA A 147 -7.71 -16.47 4.15
CA ALA A 147 -8.55 -17.64 4.38
C ALA A 147 -9.46 -17.52 5.62
N ASN A 148 -8.94 -16.94 6.72
CA ASN A 148 -9.71 -16.71 7.95
C ASN A 148 -10.50 -15.40 7.94
N HIS A 149 -10.41 -14.62 6.87
CA HIS A 149 -11.06 -13.32 6.70
C HIS A 149 -12.03 -13.30 5.50
N LYS A 150 -12.47 -14.48 5.02
CA LYS A 150 -13.31 -14.61 3.82
C LYS A 150 -14.58 -13.77 3.91
N GLU A 151 -15.26 -13.81 5.05
CA GLU A 151 -16.53 -13.12 5.22
C GLU A 151 -16.41 -11.62 4.91
N TRP A 152 -15.41 -10.92 5.46
CA TRP A 152 -15.28 -9.50 5.18
C TRP A 152 -14.63 -9.21 3.84
N VAL A 153 -13.78 -10.11 3.33
CA VAL A 153 -13.22 -9.98 1.96
C VAL A 153 -14.36 -10.08 0.94
N GLU A 154 -15.20 -11.10 1.01
CA GLU A 154 -16.31 -11.33 0.08
C GLU A 154 -17.41 -10.27 0.20
N SER A 155 -17.65 -9.74 1.43
CA SER A 155 -18.71 -8.77 1.68
C SER A 155 -18.32 -7.32 1.37
N TYR A 156 -17.02 -6.98 1.47
CA TYR A 156 -16.60 -5.58 1.45
C TYR A 156 -15.67 -5.20 0.31
N PHE A 157 -14.90 -6.15 -0.25
CA PHE A 157 -13.95 -5.84 -1.33
C PHE A 157 -14.50 -6.19 -2.71
N ASP A 158 -14.34 -5.25 -3.64
CA ASP A 158 -14.79 -5.40 -5.03
C ASP A 158 -13.70 -6.02 -5.92
N ALA A 159 -12.42 -5.95 -5.51
CA ALA A 159 -11.29 -6.53 -6.23
C ALA A 159 -10.09 -6.84 -5.32
N ILE A 160 -9.29 -7.83 -5.72
CA ILE A 160 -7.98 -8.14 -5.13
C ILE A 160 -6.96 -8.17 -6.26
N ILE A 161 -5.93 -7.34 -6.19
CA ILE A 161 -4.82 -7.28 -7.13
C ILE A 161 -3.57 -7.79 -6.42
N THR A 162 -2.92 -8.79 -7.01
CA THR A 162 -1.70 -9.41 -6.46
C THR A 162 -0.47 -9.06 -7.30
N GLY A 163 0.71 -9.16 -6.71
CA GLY A 163 1.96 -8.73 -7.34
C GLY A 163 2.36 -9.50 -8.61
N GLU A 164 1.72 -10.63 -8.90
CA GLU A 164 1.95 -11.41 -10.12
C GLU A 164 0.93 -11.15 -11.24
N ASP A 165 0.03 -10.18 -11.06
CA ASP A 165 -0.91 -9.81 -12.13
C ASP A 165 -0.12 -9.30 -13.35
N LYS A 166 -0.31 -9.97 -14.50
CA LYS A 166 0.44 -9.70 -15.73
C LYS A 166 0.29 -8.28 -16.27
N ARG A 167 -0.68 -7.52 -15.79
CA ARG A 167 -0.90 -6.11 -16.13
C ARG A 167 0.03 -5.17 -15.37
N ILE A 168 0.65 -5.63 -14.27
CA ILE A 168 1.65 -4.89 -13.50
C ILE A 168 2.99 -5.07 -14.21
N LYS A 169 3.60 -3.96 -14.63
CA LYS A 169 4.93 -3.97 -15.28
C LYS A 169 6.04 -3.84 -14.24
N ASN A 170 5.82 -2.99 -13.25
CA ASN A 170 6.81 -2.70 -12.21
C ASN A 170 6.13 -2.78 -10.84
N GLY A 171 6.79 -3.43 -9.87
CA GLY A 171 6.35 -3.46 -8.47
C GLY A 171 6.55 -2.12 -7.76
N LYS A 172 5.99 -1.98 -6.56
CA LYS A 172 6.22 -0.83 -5.67
C LYS A 172 7.72 -0.53 -5.55
N PRO A 173 8.18 0.73 -5.67
CA PRO A 173 7.41 1.98 -5.56
C PRO A 173 6.79 2.49 -6.88
N SER A 174 6.75 1.67 -7.96
CA SER A 174 5.97 2.03 -9.15
C SER A 174 4.47 2.03 -8.82
N PRO A 175 3.67 2.93 -9.42
CA PRO A 175 2.25 3.09 -9.11
C PRO A 175 1.36 2.01 -9.71
N ASP A 176 1.88 1.12 -10.54
CA ASP A 176 1.14 0.21 -11.41
C ASP A 176 0.02 -0.54 -10.67
N ILE A 177 0.34 -1.09 -9.49
CA ILE A 177 -0.61 -1.90 -8.73
C ILE A 177 -1.81 -1.08 -8.21
N PHE A 178 -1.57 0.15 -7.74
CA PHE A 178 -2.64 1.02 -7.23
C PHE A 178 -3.48 1.61 -8.35
N ILE A 179 -2.86 1.96 -9.48
CA ILE A 179 -3.59 2.38 -10.70
C ILE A 179 -4.49 1.24 -11.20
N LEU A 180 -3.95 0.01 -11.21
CA LEU A 180 -4.70 -1.17 -11.61
C LEU A 180 -5.85 -1.48 -10.65
N ALA A 181 -5.61 -1.37 -9.34
CA ALA A 181 -6.63 -1.57 -8.31
C ALA A 181 -7.78 -0.55 -8.45
N ALA A 182 -7.47 0.73 -8.58
CA ALA A 182 -8.47 1.78 -8.83
C ALA A 182 -9.31 1.46 -10.07
N LYS A 183 -8.64 1.15 -11.19
CA LYS A 183 -9.31 0.78 -12.45
C LYS A 183 -10.21 -0.44 -12.29
N SER A 184 -9.80 -1.45 -11.52
CA SER A 184 -10.54 -2.70 -11.34
C SER A 184 -11.85 -2.52 -10.58
N ILE A 185 -11.97 -1.45 -9.79
CA ILE A 185 -13.21 -1.07 -9.09
C ILE A 185 -13.95 0.10 -9.77
N GLY A 186 -13.54 0.47 -11.00
CA GLY A 186 -14.18 1.52 -11.78
C GLY A 186 -13.91 2.94 -11.29
N MET A 187 -12.77 3.17 -10.62
CA MET A 187 -12.38 4.47 -10.06
C MET A 187 -11.12 5.01 -10.72
N ARG A 188 -10.92 6.33 -10.63
CA ARG A 188 -9.67 6.99 -10.97
C ARG A 188 -8.82 7.10 -9.70
N PRO A 189 -7.48 7.05 -9.78
CA PRO A 189 -6.62 7.14 -8.60
C PRO A 189 -6.93 8.35 -7.70
N GLU A 190 -7.20 9.51 -8.29
CA GLU A 190 -7.53 10.73 -7.54
C GLU A 190 -8.86 10.69 -6.75
N GLU A 191 -9.70 9.68 -6.98
CA GLU A 191 -10.93 9.41 -6.24
C GLU A 191 -10.71 8.36 -5.12
N CYS A 192 -9.46 7.89 -4.95
CA CYS A 192 -9.11 6.84 -4.00
C CYS A 192 -8.31 7.38 -2.81
N ILE A 193 -8.55 6.79 -1.64
CA ILE A 193 -7.66 6.80 -0.49
C ILE A 193 -6.90 5.47 -0.45
N ILE A 194 -5.57 5.52 -0.25
CA ILE A 194 -4.70 4.35 -0.17
C ILE A 194 -4.17 4.21 1.24
N PHE A 195 -4.19 2.99 1.79
CA PHE A 195 -3.62 2.64 3.10
C PHE A 195 -2.43 1.71 2.91
N GLU A 196 -1.30 2.03 3.54
CA GLU A 196 -0.02 1.36 3.34
C GLU A 196 0.90 1.51 4.56
N ASP A 197 1.65 0.47 4.88
CA ASP A 197 2.58 0.42 6.03
C ASP A 197 4.06 0.56 5.62
N ALA A 198 4.40 0.30 4.36
CA ALA A 198 5.78 0.31 3.87
C ALA A 198 6.12 1.58 3.07
N VAL A 199 7.37 2.06 3.20
CA VAL A 199 7.86 3.26 2.48
C VAL A 199 7.71 3.11 0.96
N ASN A 200 8.07 1.93 0.40
CA ASN A 200 7.90 1.67 -1.03
C ASN A 200 6.44 1.71 -1.49
N GLY A 201 5.52 1.26 -0.64
CA GLY A 201 4.11 1.27 -0.95
C GLY A 201 3.49 2.66 -0.81
N VAL A 202 3.83 3.41 0.23
CA VAL A 202 3.42 4.82 0.35
C VAL A 202 3.90 5.61 -0.87
N GLN A 203 5.17 5.44 -1.29
CA GLN A 203 5.67 6.09 -2.50
C GLN A 203 4.90 5.66 -3.76
N ALA A 204 4.54 4.38 -3.88
CA ALA A 204 3.71 3.90 -5.00
C ALA A 204 2.32 4.55 -5.00
N GLY A 205 1.71 4.70 -3.82
CA GLY A 205 0.44 5.41 -3.64
C GLY A 205 0.54 6.87 -4.07
N LEU A 206 1.58 7.58 -3.63
CA LEU A 206 1.86 8.97 -4.03
C LEU A 206 2.09 9.10 -5.54
N ASN A 207 2.86 8.19 -6.13
CA ASN A 207 3.14 8.15 -7.56
C ASN A 207 1.90 7.82 -8.41
N SER A 208 0.90 7.13 -7.83
CA SER A 208 -0.35 6.81 -8.54
C SER A 208 -1.25 8.02 -8.78
N GLY A 209 -1.02 9.11 -8.07
CA GLY A 209 -1.88 10.28 -8.08
C GLY A 209 -3.17 10.08 -7.29
N ALA A 210 -3.16 9.18 -6.30
CA ALA A 210 -4.27 9.01 -5.37
C ALA A 210 -4.63 10.34 -4.70
N GLY A 211 -5.91 10.52 -4.40
CA GLY A 211 -6.36 11.76 -3.71
C GLY A 211 -5.78 11.86 -2.31
N ILE A 212 -5.73 10.72 -1.59
CA ILE A 212 -5.19 10.62 -0.24
C ILE A 212 -4.33 9.36 -0.13
N VAL A 213 -3.20 9.45 0.58
CA VAL A 213 -2.40 8.31 1.01
C VAL A 213 -2.26 8.35 2.53
N ILE A 214 -2.52 7.23 3.18
CA ILE A 214 -2.33 7.02 4.61
C ILE A 214 -1.13 6.10 4.79
N GLY A 215 -0.07 6.58 5.42
CA GLY A 215 1.06 5.79 5.86
C GLY A 215 0.86 5.28 7.28
N LEU A 216 1.15 4.00 7.52
CA LEU A 216 1.00 3.29 8.79
C LEU A 216 2.37 2.73 9.23
N PRO A 217 3.32 3.56 9.65
CA PRO A 217 4.68 3.12 9.94
C PRO A 217 4.75 2.17 11.13
N GLU A 218 5.55 1.11 11.00
CA GLU A 218 5.84 0.15 12.07
C GLU A 218 6.67 0.77 13.20
N ASP A 219 7.59 1.69 12.85
CA ASP A 219 8.52 2.34 13.77
C ASP A 219 8.80 3.81 13.39
N GLU A 220 9.54 4.51 14.26
CA GLU A 220 9.88 5.92 14.06
C GLU A 220 10.83 6.16 12.87
N LEU A 221 11.66 5.17 12.50
CA LEU A 221 12.53 5.26 11.33
C LEU A 221 11.70 5.21 10.04
N THR A 222 10.77 4.27 9.96
CA THR A 222 9.80 4.14 8.85
C THR A 222 8.94 5.40 8.73
N LYS A 223 8.47 5.93 9.87
CA LYS A 223 7.70 7.18 9.92
C LYS A 223 8.47 8.34 9.31
N LYS A 224 9.70 8.57 9.76
CA LYS A 224 10.57 9.64 9.22
C LYS A 224 10.84 9.46 7.73
N ALA A 225 11.03 8.21 7.29
CA ALA A 225 11.23 7.92 5.87
C ALA A 225 9.99 8.28 5.05
N MET A 226 8.78 7.94 5.52
CA MET A 226 7.52 8.30 4.84
C MET A 226 7.28 9.81 4.80
N GLU A 227 7.52 10.54 5.89
CA GLU A 227 7.36 12.00 5.99
C GLU A 227 8.26 12.76 5.00
N ASN A 228 9.42 12.19 4.65
CA ASN A 228 10.39 12.78 3.73
C ASN A 228 10.23 12.34 2.27
N LEU A 229 9.21 11.56 1.92
CA LEU A 229 8.98 11.13 0.56
C LEU A 229 8.66 12.31 -0.37
N PRO A 230 9.24 12.35 -1.58
CA PRO A 230 8.91 13.38 -2.57
C PRO A 230 7.54 13.11 -3.21
N TYR A 231 6.67 14.12 -3.26
CA TYR A 231 5.39 14.04 -3.96
C TYR A 231 4.80 15.43 -4.27
N ASP A 232 3.83 15.49 -5.17
CA ASP A 232 3.09 16.70 -5.51
C ASP A 232 1.94 16.94 -4.51
N LYS A 233 2.18 17.82 -3.54
CA LYS A 233 1.22 18.18 -2.49
C LYS A 233 -0.07 18.83 -3.01
N ASN A 234 -0.08 19.30 -4.26
CA ASN A 234 -1.29 19.84 -4.89
C ASN A 234 -2.19 18.73 -5.45
N LYS A 235 -1.66 17.53 -5.65
CA LYS A 235 -2.40 16.40 -6.22
C LYS A 235 -2.82 15.37 -5.17
N THR A 236 -1.98 15.11 -4.20
CA THR A 236 -2.17 14.06 -3.20
C THR A 236 -1.98 14.63 -1.81
N LYS A 237 -2.83 14.24 -0.86
CA LYS A 237 -2.63 14.50 0.57
C LYS A 237 -1.99 13.25 1.19
N LEU A 238 -0.92 13.43 1.96
CA LEU A 238 -0.28 12.37 2.74
C LEU A 238 -0.57 12.59 4.24
N TYR A 239 -1.08 11.56 4.90
CA TYR A 239 -1.23 11.50 6.35
C TYR A 239 -0.47 10.29 6.90
N ILE A 240 0.17 10.47 8.05
CA ILE A 240 0.86 9.39 8.76
C ILE A 240 0.11 9.14 10.07
N LEU A 241 -0.37 7.91 10.25
CA LEU A 241 -1.11 7.47 11.44
C LEU A 241 -0.35 6.34 12.12
N ASN A 242 -0.44 6.25 13.44
CA ASN A 242 0.19 5.15 14.17
C ASN A 242 -0.65 3.86 14.12
N SER A 243 -1.96 3.97 13.88
CA SER A 243 -2.90 2.84 13.79
C SER A 243 -4.07 3.19 12.89
N LEU A 244 -4.74 2.18 12.33
CA LEU A 244 -6.03 2.36 11.64
C LEU A 244 -7.14 2.84 12.58
N LEU A 245 -6.97 2.68 13.91
CA LEU A 245 -7.89 3.24 14.91
C LEU A 245 -7.87 4.77 14.94
N ASP A 246 -6.73 5.37 14.58
CA ASP A 246 -6.53 6.83 14.58
C ASP A 246 -7.12 7.51 13.35
N PHE A 247 -7.76 6.74 12.44
CA PHE A 247 -8.32 7.30 11.21
C PHE A 247 -9.47 8.26 11.50
N ASP A 248 -9.24 9.53 11.22
CA ASP A 248 -10.25 10.58 11.31
C ASP A 248 -11.05 10.66 10.01
N TYR A 249 -12.34 10.34 10.10
CA TYR A 249 -13.24 10.36 8.94
C TYR A 249 -13.48 11.75 8.37
N SER A 250 -13.19 12.83 9.10
CA SER A 250 -13.25 14.20 8.57
C SER A 250 -12.33 14.41 7.36
N ILE A 251 -11.25 13.62 7.25
CA ILE A 251 -10.31 13.64 6.12
C ILE A 251 -11.00 13.35 4.76
N ILE A 252 -12.11 12.62 4.79
CA ILE A 252 -12.85 12.17 3.59
C ILE A 252 -14.25 12.81 3.46
N GLU A 253 -14.67 13.63 4.43
CA GLU A 253 -15.98 14.29 4.43
C GLU A 253 -15.97 15.68 3.76
N ASP A 254 -14.78 16.23 3.43
CA ASP A 254 -14.57 17.54 2.79
C ASP A 254 -14.83 17.54 1.26
#